data_877f6654d246ce379aa6a25ac05c06b5
#
_entry.id   877f6654d246ce379aa6a25ac05c06b5
#
_cell.length_a   1.000
_cell.length_b   1.000
_cell.length_c   1.000
_cell.angle_alpha   90.00
_cell.angle_beta   90.00
_cell.angle_gamma   90.00
#
_symmetry.space_group_name_H-M   'P 1'
#
loop_
_entity.id
_entity.type
_entity.pdbx_description
1 polymer ?
#
loop_
_entity_poly.entity_id
_entity_poly.type
_entity_poly.pdbx_seq_one_letter_code
_entity_poly.pdbx_strand_id
1 'polypeptide(L)'
;MLSKDEFDILNYIRQSSGYTQRELASALNMSLGKVNKLILELANLELLDDKKEISSKGMEALEPYKVKNAIILAAGFASRCAPLSYEKPKGLFKVRDEVLIERQIKQLKERGINEIYVVVGYMKELFFYLEEKFDVHIVINNEYMNRNNLSSVYAAKEHLGNSYICYSDNYILNNGYGEYEYRSYYAAMYSEVYTDEYIIEADKNGLIKQYYQGGENNWYQMGEMYFDTETSEKFLELLLKEYNYPSIYDMKIDDFYIRHLSELDIYIKEYPENSFQEFDTIAEIEKFDNRFIQNMGENILSNICDALECSDSEIGDFKRIKQGMTNTVFSFVCRGKKYIYRHPGLGTEKIIDRTRESLAQDAAK
;
A
#
# COMPACT_ATOMS: atom_id res chain seq x y z
N MET A 1 -17.25 8.92 23.74
CA MET A 1 -17.00 8.38 22.38
C MET A 1 -18.31 8.33 21.60
N LEU A 2 -18.28 8.67 20.31
CA LEU A 2 -19.44 8.56 19.44
C LEU A 2 -19.77 7.09 19.13
N SER A 3 -21.04 6.76 18.98
CA SER A 3 -21.42 5.51 18.33
C SER A 3 -21.09 5.58 16.82
N LYS A 4 -21.04 4.41 16.14
CA LYS A 4 -20.79 4.38 14.68
C LYS A 4 -21.78 5.23 13.89
N ASP A 5 -23.08 5.14 14.25
CA ASP A 5 -24.13 5.88 13.57
C ASP A 5 -24.00 7.41 13.79
N GLU A 6 -23.66 7.84 15.00
CA GLU A 6 -23.43 9.27 15.30
C GLU A 6 -22.20 9.79 14.54
N PHE A 7 -21.11 9.01 14.52
CA PHE A 7 -19.93 9.35 13.73
C PHE A 7 -20.26 9.49 12.24
N ASP A 8 -20.96 8.51 11.67
CA ASP A 8 -21.32 8.53 10.24
C ASP A 8 -22.16 9.75 9.87
N ILE A 9 -23.14 10.10 10.72
CA ILE A 9 -23.96 11.30 10.51
C ILE A 9 -23.11 12.58 10.59
N LEU A 10 -22.30 12.74 11.64
CA LEU A 10 -21.48 13.94 11.79
C LEU A 10 -20.46 14.06 10.66
N ASN A 11 -19.79 12.96 10.28
CA ASN A 11 -18.83 12.96 9.20
C ASN A 11 -19.46 13.27 7.83
N TYR A 12 -20.67 12.78 7.58
CA TYR A 12 -21.42 13.14 6.37
C TYR A 12 -21.80 14.62 6.34
N ILE A 13 -22.37 15.13 7.44
CA ILE A 13 -22.79 16.55 7.56
C ILE A 13 -21.58 17.49 7.38
N ARG A 14 -20.43 17.13 7.95
CA ARG A 14 -19.19 17.90 7.79
C ARG A 14 -18.77 18.06 6.33
N GLN A 15 -19.00 17.03 5.50
CA GLN A 15 -18.60 17.02 4.09
C GLN A 15 -19.64 17.65 3.16
N SER A 16 -20.87 17.81 3.62
CA SER A 16 -22.01 18.18 2.78
C SER A 16 -22.70 19.43 3.32
N SER A 17 -22.64 20.54 2.59
CA SER A 17 -23.47 21.72 2.91
C SER A 17 -24.88 21.52 2.31
N GLY A 18 -25.90 21.70 3.17
CA GLY A 18 -27.31 21.73 2.69
C GLY A 18 -27.92 20.38 2.36
N TYR A 19 -27.70 19.38 3.19
CA TYR A 19 -28.27 18.03 3.06
C TYR A 19 -29.76 17.97 3.46
N THR A 20 -30.46 16.99 2.90
CA THR A 20 -31.79 16.58 3.42
C THR A 20 -31.66 15.30 4.24
N GLN A 21 -32.54 15.11 5.22
CA GLN A 21 -32.55 13.89 6.03
C GLN A 21 -32.80 12.60 5.20
N ARG A 22 -33.44 12.72 4.04
CA ARG A 22 -33.67 11.62 3.10
C ARG A 22 -32.39 11.25 2.36
N GLU A 23 -31.63 12.25 1.91
CA GLU A 23 -30.31 12.02 1.30
C GLU A 23 -29.34 11.38 2.28
N LEU A 24 -29.29 11.88 3.53
CA LEU A 24 -28.50 11.32 4.60
C LEU A 24 -28.89 9.85 4.91
N ALA A 25 -30.20 9.57 5.02
CA ALA A 25 -30.69 8.22 5.24
C ALA A 25 -30.30 7.26 4.11
N SER A 26 -30.42 7.71 2.86
CA SER A 26 -30.02 6.93 1.68
C SER A 26 -28.50 6.70 1.63
N ALA A 27 -27.71 7.74 1.85
CA ALA A 27 -26.24 7.67 1.78
C ALA A 27 -25.64 6.76 2.87
N LEU A 28 -26.23 6.78 4.07
CA LEU A 28 -25.77 5.98 5.21
C LEU A 28 -26.49 4.63 5.37
N ASN A 29 -27.36 4.29 4.42
CA ASN A 29 -28.20 3.07 4.48
C ASN A 29 -28.96 2.93 5.82
N MET A 30 -29.52 4.04 6.32
CA MET A 30 -30.29 4.14 7.55
C MET A 30 -31.76 4.40 7.27
N SER A 31 -32.64 3.97 8.20
CA SER A 31 -34.05 4.39 8.10
C SER A 31 -34.19 5.89 8.41
N LEU A 32 -35.14 6.57 7.75
CA LEU A 32 -35.42 7.99 7.99
C LEU A 32 -35.75 8.28 9.46
N GLY A 33 -36.48 7.36 10.13
CA GLY A 33 -36.81 7.48 11.54
C GLY A 33 -35.55 7.43 12.45
N LYS A 34 -34.59 6.57 12.13
CA LYS A 34 -33.31 6.48 12.85
C LYS A 34 -32.50 7.77 12.67
N VAL A 35 -32.38 8.27 11.43
CA VAL A 35 -31.71 9.54 11.13
C VAL A 35 -32.33 10.71 11.88
N ASN A 36 -33.69 10.83 11.87
CA ASN A 36 -34.38 11.88 12.59
C ASN A 36 -34.09 11.86 14.09
N LYS A 37 -34.13 10.67 14.69
CA LYS A 37 -33.83 10.50 16.10
C LYS A 37 -32.39 10.93 16.42
N LEU A 38 -31.42 10.44 15.68
CA LEU A 38 -30.01 10.76 15.88
C LEU A 38 -29.69 12.24 15.68
N ILE A 39 -30.28 12.89 14.67
CA ILE A 39 -30.11 14.35 14.47
C ILE A 39 -30.64 15.13 15.69
N LEU A 40 -31.77 14.74 16.27
CA LEU A 40 -32.29 15.37 17.49
C LEU A 40 -31.38 15.14 18.69
N GLU A 41 -30.87 13.93 18.85
CA GLU A 41 -29.92 13.58 19.90
C GLU A 41 -28.62 14.37 19.77
N LEU A 42 -28.03 14.46 18.57
CA LEU A 42 -26.84 15.23 18.27
C LEU A 42 -27.04 16.74 18.50
N ALA A 43 -28.20 17.27 18.13
CA ALA A 43 -28.55 18.67 18.40
C ALA A 43 -28.71 18.95 19.91
N ASN A 44 -29.35 18.04 20.66
CA ASN A 44 -29.46 18.15 22.13
C ASN A 44 -28.11 18.07 22.84
N LEU A 45 -27.12 17.38 22.26
CA LEU A 45 -25.74 17.31 22.73
C LEU A 45 -24.91 18.52 22.28
N GLU A 46 -25.52 19.46 21.53
CA GLU A 46 -24.87 20.63 20.93
C GLU A 46 -23.78 20.28 19.89
N LEU A 47 -23.79 19.05 19.36
CA LEU A 47 -22.87 18.63 18.30
C LEU A 47 -23.33 19.13 16.91
N LEU A 48 -24.60 19.48 16.78
CA LEU A 48 -25.17 20.22 15.66
C LEU A 48 -25.71 21.56 16.14
N ASP A 49 -25.63 22.58 15.31
CA ASP A 49 -26.19 23.90 15.55
C ASP A 49 -27.70 23.96 15.24
N ASP A 50 -28.32 25.15 15.41
CA ASP A 50 -29.76 25.37 15.13
C ASP A 50 -30.14 25.13 13.65
N LYS A 51 -29.19 25.23 12.72
CA LYS A 51 -29.36 24.93 11.30
C LYS A 51 -29.11 23.46 10.97
N LYS A 52 -28.76 22.63 11.98
CA LYS A 52 -28.37 21.25 11.84
C LYS A 52 -27.08 21.05 11.06
N GLU A 53 -26.22 22.06 11.05
CA GLU A 53 -24.83 21.97 10.58
C GLU A 53 -23.94 21.56 11.75
N ILE A 54 -22.74 21.02 11.44
CA ILE A 54 -21.84 20.61 12.49
C ILE A 54 -21.32 21.80 13.30
N SER A 55 -21.42 21.74 14.62
CA SER A 55 -20.94 22.78 15.53
C SER A 55 -19.42 22.62 15.80
N SER A 56 -18.81 23.63 16.46
CA SER A 56 -17.43 23.50 16.95
C SER A 56 -17.26 22.32 17.90
N LYS A 57 -18.26 22.06 18.76
CA LYS A 57 -18.27 20.90 19.66
C LYS A 57 -18.43 19.57 18.90
N GLY A 58 -19.17 19.58 17.78
CA GLY A 58 -19.25 18.44 16.88
C GLY A 58 -17.92 18.13 16.20
N MET A 59 -17.20 19.17 15.77
CA MET A 59 -15.85 19.01 15.23
C MET A 59 -14.87 18.47 16.27
N GLU A 60 -14.92 18.98 17.50
CA GLU A 60 -14.10 18.44 18.61
C GLU A 60 -14.43 16.97 18.92
N ALA A 61 -15.69 16.58 18.81
CA ALA A 61 -16.12 15.19 19.00
C ALA A 61 -15.62 14.24 17.89
N LEU A 62 -15.36 14.78 16.67
CA LEU A 62 -14.74 14.02 15.58
C LEU A 62 -13.21 13.96 15.65
N GLU A 63 -12.55 14.85 16.37
CA GLU A 63 -11.08 14.94 16.40
C GLU A 63 -10.37 13.63 16.79
N PRO A 64 -10.88 12.78 17.73
CA PRO A 64 -10.28 11.48 18.01
C PRO A 64 -10.26 10.49 16.83
N TYR A 65 -11.12 10.71 15.86
CA TYR A 65 -11.27 9.85 14.66
C TYR A 65 -10.52 10.38 13.45
N LYS A 66 -9.86 11.54 13.59
CA LYS A 66 -9.09 12.14 12.50
C LYS A 66 -7.86 11.31 12.18
N VAL A 67 -7.70 10.99 10.90
CA VAL A 67 -6.48 10.35 10.39
C VAL A 67 -5.34 11.35 10.50
N LYS A 68 -4.27 10.97 11.19
CA LYS A 68 -3.12 11.85 11.44
C LYS A 68 -2.06 11.74 10.36
N ASN A 69 -1.84 10.52 9.87
CA ASN A 69 -0.81 10.28 8.87
C ASN A 69 -1.08 9.02 8.04
N ALA A 70 -0.20 8.79 7.06
CA ALA A 70 -0.12 7.55 6.33
C ALA A 70 1.32 7.04 6.27
N ILE A 71 1.50 5.72 6.37
CA ILE A 71 2.77 5.01 6.27
C ILE A 71 2.71 4.14 5.01
N ILE A 72 3.52 4.46 4.00
CA ILE A 72 3.58 3.72 2.74
C ILE A 72 4.79 2.78 2.76
N LEU A 73 4.54 1.48 2.71
CA LEU A 73 5.58 0.44 2.72
C LEU A 73 6.15 0.24 1.31
N ALA A 74 7.40 0.63 1.09
CA ALA A 74 8.08 0.63 -0.21
C ALA A 74 9.50 0.05 -0.15
N ALA A 75 9.82 -0.79 0.85
CA ALA A 75 11.17 -1.28 1.09
C ALA A 75 11.53 -2.57 0.34
N GLY A 76 10.56 -3.26 -0.28
CA GLY A 76 10.68 -4.60 -0.85
C GLY A 76 11.45 -4.68 -2.18
N PHE A 77 11.96 -5.87 -2.50
CA PHE A 77 12.70 -6.15 -3.74
C PHE A 77 11.85 -6.31 -4.99
N ALA A 78 10.56 -6.62 -4.84
CA ALA A 78 9.66 -6.98 -5.94
C ALA A 78 10.26 -8.00 -6.92
N SER A 79 10.81 -9.10 -6.40
CA SER A 79 11.55 -10.11 -7.18
C SER A 79 10.71 -10.75 -8.30
N ARG A 80 9.39 -10.83 -8.12
CA ARG A 80 8.44 -11.33 -9.13
C ARG A 80 8.29 -10.37 -10.34
N CYS A 81 8.71 -9.12 -10.20
CA CYS A 81 8.76 -8.14 -11.28
C CYS A 81 10.14 -8.03 -11.94
N ALA A 82 11.04 -9.03 -11.73
CA ALA A 82 12.29 -9.08 -12.44
C ALA A 82 12.04 -9.30 -13.96
N PRO A 83 12.84 -8.65 -14.85
CA PRO A 83 14.05 -7.87 -14.54
C PRO A 83 13.79 -6.39 -14.24
N LEU A 84 12.57 -5.88 -14.41
CA LEU A 84 12.26 -4.45 -14.23
C LEU A 84 12.55 -3.95 -12.82
N SER A 85 12.31 -4.80 -11.81
CA SER A 85 12.65 -4.49 -10.42
C SER A 85 14.17 -4.34 -10.18
N TYR A 86 15.02 -4.74 -11.13
CA TYR A 86 16.46 -4.50 -11.06
C TYR A 86 16.87 -3.10 -11.54
N GLU A 87 15.99 -2.40 -12.24
CA GLU A 87 16.19 -1.01 -12.67
C GLU A 87 15.64 -0.03 -11.64
N LYS A 88 14.47 -0.33 -11.08
CA LYS A 88 13.80 0.54 -10.09
C LYS A 88 12.82 -0.24 -9.23
N PRO A 89 12.55 0.23 -8.00
CA PRO A 89 11.55 -0.36 -7.12
C PRO A 89 10.14 -0.35 -7.73
N LYS A 90 9.32 -1.35 -7.42
CA LYS A 90 7.95 -1.51 -7.93
C LYS A 90 7.06 -0.29 -7.69
N GLY A 91 7.14 0.34 -6.51
CA GLY A 91 6.38 1.57 -6.22
C GLY A 91 6.69 2.75 -7.15
N LEU A 92 7.81 2.70 -7.88
CA LEU A 92 8.20 3.69 -8.89
C LEU A 92 7.84 3.28 -10.32
N PHE A 93 7.16 2.16 -10.52
CA PHE A 93 6.64 1.79 -11.84
C PHE A 93 5.58 2.78 -12.29
N LYS A 94 5.60 3.07 -13.59
CA LYS A 94 4.64 3.97 -14.21
C LYS A 94 3.54 3.16 -14.87
N VAL A 95 2.35 3.15 -14.28
CA VAL A 95 1.18 2.42 -14.75
C VAL A 95 0.11 3.42 -15.15
N ARG A 96 -0.46 3.28 -16.34
CA ARG A 96 -1.41 4.26 -16.92
C ARG A 96 -0.91 5.71 -16.84
N ASP A 97 0.35 5.91 -17.18
CA ASP A 97 1.04 7.20 -17.17
C ASP A 97 1.25 7.85 -15.79
N GLU A 98 0.95 7.15 -14.69
CA GLU A 98 1.19 7.62 -13.32
C GLU A 98 2.16 6.71 -12.58
N VAL A 99 3.06 7.29 -11.78
CA VAL A 99 3.93 6.53 -10.86
C VAL A 99 3.09 6.05 -9.68
N LEU A 100 3.12 4.75 -9.37
CA LEU A 100 2.24 4.12 -8.38
C LEU A 100 2.24 4.86 -7.03
N ILE A 101 3.41 5.05 -6.43
CA ILE A 101 3.52 5.72 -5.14
C ILE A 101 3.13 7.22 -5.21
N GLU A 102 3.43 7.91 -6.32
CA GLU A 102 3.04 9.31 -6.48
C GLU A 102 1.52 9.48 -6.56
N ARG A 103 0.86 8.55 -7.26
CA ARG A 103 -0.62 8.50 -7.31
C ARG A 103 -1.20 8.33 -5.93
N GLN A 104 -0.69 7.37 -5.15
CA GLN A 104 -1.17 7.11 -3.80
C GLN A 104 -0.95 8.31 -2.86
N ILE A 105 0.23 8.97 -2.92
CA ILE A 105 0.51 10.20 -2.18
C ILE A 105 -0.49 11.32 -2.53
N LYS A 106 -0.78 11.52 -3.81
CA LYS A 106 -1.77 12.53 -4.26
C LYS A 106 -3.15 12.23 -3.70
N GLN A 107 -3.59 10.96 -3.76
CA GLN A 107 -4.89 10.54 -3.24
C GLN A 107 -5.02 10.74 -1.73
N LEU A 108 -3.98 10.49 -0.97
CA LEU A 108 -3.93 10.78 0.47
C LEU A 108 -4.04 12.29 0.74
N LYS A 109 -3.26 13.11 0.03
CA LYS A 109 -3.29 14.57 0.16
C LYS A 109 -4.61 15.20 -0.25
N GLU A 110 -5.28 14.68 -1.27
CA GLU A 110 -6.64 15.08 -1.67
C GLU A 110 -7.67 14.90 -0.54
N ARG A 111 -7.41 14.00 0.40
CA ARG A 111 -8.22 13.75 1.60
C ARG A 111 -7.73 14.48 2.84
N GLY A 112 -6.79 15.41 2.68
CA GLY A 112 -6.25 16.20 3.80
C GLY A 112 -5.22 15.47 4.66
N ILE A 113 -4.74 14.29 4.24
CA ILE A 113 -3.69 13.53 4.93
C ILE A 113 -2.35 14.02 4.39
N ASN A 114 -1.74 14.97 5.10
CA ASN A 114 -0.52 15.64 4.65
C ASN A 114 0.75 15.03 5.26
N GLU A 115 0.67 14.45 6.46
CA GLU A 115 1.78 13.75 7.09
C GLU A 115 1.91 12.36 6.49
N ILE A 116 2.88 12.16 5.61
CA ILE A 116 3.07 10.88 4.89
C ILE A 116 4.51 10.41 5.08
N TYR A 117 4.66 9.19 5.58
CA TYR A 117 5.93 8.52 5.80
C TYR A 117 6.11 7.40 4.77
N VAL A 118 7.15 7.50 3.95
CA VAL A 118 7.49 6.48 2.95
C VAL A 118 8.63 5.62 3.48
N VAL A 119 8.34 4.36 3.78
CA VAL A 119 9.34 3.43 4.30
C VAL A 119 10.05 2.76 3.16
N VAL A 120 11.34 3.04 3.00
CA VAL A 120 12.17 2.60 1.89
C VAL A 120 13.31 1.69 2.35
N GLY A 121 13.80 0.85 1.45
CA GLY A 121 14.93 -0.06 1.70
C GLY A 121 15.71 -0.32 0.42
N TYR A 122 15.17 -1.18 -0.44
CA TYR A 122 15.77 -1.49 -1.74
C TYR A 122 15.80 -0.26 -2.65
N MET A 123 16.98 0.09 -3.18
CA MET A 123 17.21 1.26 -4.04
C MET A 123 16.58 2.55 -3.48
N LYS A 124 16.69 2.74 -2.16
CA LYS A 124 16.06 3.84 -1.42
C LYS A 124 16.35 5.22 -1.99
N GLU A 125 17.52 5.41 -2.58
CA GLU A 125 17.96 6.69 -3.16
C GLU A 125 17.03 7.17 -4.28
N LEU A 126 16.34 6.24 -4.96
CA LEU A 126 15.41 6.57 -6.03
C LEU A 126 14.10 7.17 -5.51
N PHE A 127 13.83 7.09 -4.21
CA PHE A 127 12.64 7.67 -3.59
C PHE A 127 12.87 9.07 -2.99
N PHE A 128 14.12 9.50 -2.81
CA PHE A 128 14.42 10.75 -2.08
C PHE A 128 13.83 12.01 -2.72
N TYR A 129 13.61 12.01 -4.05
CA TYR A 129 12.93 13.10 -4.72
C TYR A 129 11.49 13.35 -4.25
N LEU A 130 10.86 12.35 -3.61
CA LEU A 130 9.50 12.47 -3.11
C LEU A 130 9.41 13.50 -1.95
N GLU A 131 10.47 13.67 -1.18
CA GLU A 131 10.52 14.66 -0.10
C GLU A 131 10.34 16.09 -0.66
N GLU A 132 11.13 16.45 -1.68
CA GLU A 132 11.03 17.76 -2.32
C GLU A 132 9.73 17.92 -3.13
N LYS A 133 9.34 16.87 -3.87
CA LYS A 133 8.20 16.93 -4.80
C LYS A 133 6.85 16.95 -4.09
N PHE A 134 6.73 16.22 -3.00
CA PHE A 134 5.44 15.98 -2.34
C PHE A 134 5.43 16.35 -0.86
N ASP A 135 6.49 16.87 -0.29
CA ASP A 135 6.58 17.18 1.14
C ASP A 135 6.14 15.95 1.98
N VAL A 136 6.87 14.86 1.80
CA VAL A 136 6.71 13.59 2.52
C VAL A 136 8.00 13.27 3.27
N HIS A 137 7.96 12.34 4.22
CA HIS A 137 9.12 11.95 5.03
C HIS A 137 9.63 10.57 4.63
N ILE A 138 10.93 10.44 4.38
CA ILE A 138 11.55 9.15 4.09
C ILE A 138 12.00 8.49 5.39
N VAL A 139 11.51 7.26 5.62
CA VAL A 139 11.94 6.38 6.72
C VAL A 139 12.74 5.22 6.14
N ILE A 140 13.95 5.00 6.65
CA ILE A 140 14.82 3.94 6.12
C ILE A 140 14.66 2.67 6.93
N ASN A 141 14.20 1.60 6.28
CA ASN A 141 14.26 0.25 6.83
C ASN A 141 15.63 -0.37 6.50
N ASN A 142 16.52 -0.44 7.48
CA ASN A 142 17.85 -1.06 7.29
C ASN A 142 17.83 -2.61 7.32
N GLU A 143 16.73 -3.21 7.74
CA GLU A 143 16.58 -4.66 7.89
C GLU A 143 15.88 -5.34 6.71
N TYR A 144 15.49 -4.58 5.67
CA TYR A 144 14.72 -5.05 4.50
C TYR A 144 15.32 -6.26 3.78
N MET A 145 16.63 -6.48 3.92
CA MET A 145 17.34 -7.65 3.32
C MET A 145 17.14 -8.93 4.10
N ASN A 146 16.92 -8.82 5.40
CA ASN A 146 16.96 -9.95 6.33
C ASN A 146 15.59 -10.21 6.99
N ARG A 147 14.64 -9.33 6.76
CA ARG A 147 13.29 -9.39 7.36
C ARG A 147 12.22 -9.04 6.34
N ASN A 148 11.02 -9.57 6.55
CA ASN A 148 9.85 -9.26 5.73
C ASN A 148 9.25 -7.88 6.07
N ASN A 149 8.10 -7.53 5.48
CA ASN A 149 7.49 -6.20 5.53
C ASN A 149 7.08 -5.73 6.94
N LEU A 150 6.92 -6.64 7.91
CA LEU A 150 6.73 -6.30 9.32
C LEU A 150 7.88 -5.42 9.85
N SER A 151 9.11 -5.61 9.35
CA SER A 151 10.26 -4.75 9.68
C SER A 151 10.09 -3.32 9.18
N SER A 152 9.32 -3.10 8.13
CA SER A 152 9.01 -1.76 7.63
C SER A 152 8.06 -1.02 8.58
N VAL A 153 7.09 -1.72 9.16
CA VAL A 153 6.23 -1.15 10.22
C VAL A 153 7.05 -0.84 11.46
N TYR A 154 7.96 -1.74 11.84
CA TYR A 154 8.88 -1.48 12.96
C TYR A 154 9.78 -0.26 12.72
N ALA A 155 10.28 -0.06 11.50
CA ALA A 155 11.08 1.12 11.16
C ALA A 155 10.29 2.43 11.33
N ALA A 156 8.98 2.41 11.06
CA ALA A 156 8.09 3.55 11.19
C ALA A 156 7.32 3.61 12.53
N LYS A 157 7.68 2.81 13.53
CA LYS A 157 6.94 2.62 14.79
C LYS A 157 6.62 3.91 15.55
N GLU A 158 7.50 4.92 15.49
CA GLU A 158 7.29 6.20 16.17
C GLU A 158 6.18 7.06 15.52
N HIS A 159 5.70 6.67 14.35
CA HIS A 159 4.69 7.37 13.57
C HIS A 159 3.33 6.68 13.58
N LEU A 160 3.23 5.48 14.18
CA LEU A 160 1.95 4.78 14.32
C LEU A 160 1.02 5.50 15.30
N GLY A 161 -0.23 5.60 14.93
CA GLY A 161 -1.29 6.25 15.71
C GLY A 161 -2.62 6.06 14.98
N ASN A 162 -3.37 7.13 14.74
CA ASN A 162 -4.48 7.13 13.79
C ASN A 162 -3.90 7.15 12.36
N SER A 163 -3.46 5.99 11.86
CA SER A 163 -2.59 5.89 10.69
C SER A 163 -3.15 4.96 9.62
N TYR A 164 -3.06 5.37 8.37
CA TYR A 164 -3.11 4.42 7.27
C TYR A 164 -1.78 3.68 7.14
N ILE A 165 -1.83 2.39 6.84
CA ILE A 165 -0.70 1.57 6.43
C ILE A 165 -1.01 1.08 5.02
N CYS A 166 -0.18 1.49 4.06
CA CYS A 166 -0.42 1.30 2.63
C CYS A 166 0.74 0.53 2.00
N TYR A 167 0.44 -0.26 0.98
CA TYR A 167 1.46 -0.89 0.13
C TYR A 167 1.69 -0.04 -1.12
N SER A 168 2.96 0.22 -1.45
CA SER A 168 3.34 1.12 -2.56
C SER A 168 3.03 0.59 -3.96
N ASP A 169 2.61 -0.66 -4.07
CA ASP A 169 2.28 -1.38 -5.31
C ASP A 169 0.77 -1.48 -5.57
N ASN A 170 -0.05 -0.90 -4.70
CA ASN A 170 -1.48 -0.82 -4.90
C ASN A 170 -1.86 0.35 -5.82
N TYR A 171 -2.63 0.05 -6.86
CA TYR A 171 -3.26 1.04 -7.73
C TYR A 171 -4.73 1.20 -7.31
N ILE A 172 -5.03 2.32 -6.65
CA ILE A 172 -6.39 2.62 -6.18
C ILE A 172 -7.13 3.35 -7.30
N LEU A 173 -8.19 2.73 -7.85
CA LEU A 173 -8.94 3.30 -8.96
C LEU A 173 -9.78 4.50 -8.51
N ASN A 174 -10.49 4.34 -7.40
CA ASN A 174 -11.31 5.39 -6.81
C ASN A 174 -10.78 5.72 -5.42
N ASN A 175 -10.48 7.00 -5.18
CA ASN A 175 -9.94 7.45 -3.90
C ASN A 175 -10.91 7.16 -2.74
N GLY A 176 -10.68 6.06 -2.04
CA GLY A 176 -11.47 5.56 -0.90
C GLY A 176 -10.97 6.02 0.47
N TYR A 177 -9.84 6.75 0.53
CA TYR A 177 -9.34 7.29 1.80
C TYR A 177 -10.33 8.26 2.43
N GLY A 178 -10.44 8.21 3.76
CA GLY A 178 -11.21 9.14 4.58
C GLY A 178 -10.29 10.07 5.36
N GLU A 179 -10.69 11.32 5.57
CA GLU A 179 -10.03 12.23 6.51
C GLU A 179 -10.28 11.81 7.97
N TYR A 180 -11.40 11.11 8.19
CA TYR A 180 -11.81 10.56 9.49
C TYR A 180 -12.18 9.11 9.33
N GLU A 181 -11.73 8.24 10.24
CA GLU A 181 -12.06 6.83 10.28
C GLU A 181 -12.56 6.43 11.67
N TYR A 182 -13.63 5.65 11.71
CA TYR A 182 -14.31 5.33 12.98
C TYR A 182 -13.52 4.38 13.86
N ARG A 183 -12.86 3.39 13.23
CA ARG A 183 -12.18 2.28 13.93
C ARG A 183 -11.18 1.61 13.00
N SER A 184 -10.27 0.84 13.57
CA SER A 184 -9.27 0.07 12.84
C SER A 184 -9.89 -0.95 11.88
N TYR A 185 -9.33 -1.07 10.67
CA TYR A 185 -9.85 -1.98 9.65
C TYR A 185 -8.77 -2.49 8.68
N TYR A 186 -9.09 -3.61 8.04
CA TYR A 186 -8.50 -4.05 6.79
C TYR A 186 -9.48 -3.81 5.63
N ALA A 187 -8.98 -3.21 4.55
CA ALA A 187 -9.74 -3.09 3.31
C ALA A 187 -9.91 -4.47 2.66
N ALA A 188 -11.10 -4.74 2.12
CA ALA A 188 -11.40 -5.99 1.48
C ALA A 188 -12.29 -5.83 0.25
N MET A 189 -12.09 -6.71 -0.74
CA MET A 189 -12.97 -6.90 -1.89
C MET A 189 -13.54 -8.31 -1.88
N TYR A 190 -14.71 -8.50 -2.50
CA TYR A 190 -15.34 -9.81 -2.60
C TYR A 190 -14.87 -10.54 -3.87
N SER A 191 -14.57 -11.84 -3.78
CA SER A 191 -14.29 -12.69 -4.93
C SER A 191 -15.23 -13.88 -4.96
N GLU A 192 -15.91 -14.08 -6.08
CA GLU A 192 -16.69 -15.29 -6.36
C GLU A 192 -15.82 -16.47 -6.79
N VAL A 193 -14.64 -16.17 -7.34
CA VAL A 193 -13.68 -17.18 -7.81
C VAL A 193 -12.56 -17.39 -6.80
N TYR A 194 -11.87 -18.52 -6.92
CA TYR A 194 -10.71 -18.80 -6.06
C TYR A 194 -9.62 -17.73 -6.22
N THR A 195 -9.11 -17.29 -5.07
CA THR A 195 -7.95 -16.40 -4.96
C THR A 195 -6.95 -16.98 -3.96
N ASP A 196 -5.67 -16.72 -4.17
CA ASP A 196 -4.59 -17.07 -3.23
C ASP A 196 -4.36 -15.99 -2.15
N GLU A 197 -5.14 -14.89 -2.22
CA GLU A 197 -5.07 -13.79 -1.26
C GLU A 197 -5.57 -14.19 0.13
N TYR A 198 -5.34 -13.34 1.12
CA TYR A 198 -5.83 -13.56 2.47
C TYR A 198 -7.34 -13.35 2.55
N ILE A 199 -8.05 -14.39 2.95
CA ILE A 199 -9.50 -14.38 3.17
C ILE A 199 -9.81 -13.80 4.55
N ILE A 200 -10.83 -12.96 4.61
CA ILE A 200 -11.31 -12.31 5.84
C ILE A 200 -12.74 -12.80 6.12
N GLU A 201 -12.95 -13.41 7.27
CA GLU A 201 -14.27 -13.71 7.79
C GLU A 201 -14.55 -12.87 9.03
N ALA A 202 -15.63 -12.09 8.97
CA ALA A 202 -16.03 -11.18 10.04
C ALA A 202 -17.37 -11.60 10.67
N ASP A 203 -17.59 -11.17 11.90
CA ASP A 203 -18.89 -11.31 12.55
C ASP A 203 -19.90 -10.27 11.99
N LYS A 204 -21.15 -10.34 12.48
CA LYS A 204 -22.24 -9.42 12.08
C LYS A 204 -21.96 -7.94 12.33
N ASN A 205 -20.97 -7.62 13.15
CA ASN A 205 -20.54 -6.25 13.44
C ASN A 205 -19.32 -5.83 12.60
N GLY A 206 -18.83 -6.75 11.74
CA GLY A 206 -17.66 -6.56 10.92
C GLY A 206 -16.32 -6.80 11.63
N LEU A 207 -16.31 -7.30 12.87
CA LEU A 207 -15.07 -7.67 13.57
C LEU A 207 -14.50 -8.94 12.96
N ILE A 208 -13.25 -8.90 12.53
CA ILE A 208 -12.55 -10.04 11.90
C ILE A 208 -12.40 -11.16 12.92
N LYS A 209 -12.83 -12.36 12.55
CA LYS A 209 -12.80 -13.57 13.37
C LYS A 209 -11.90 -14.65 12.81
N GLN A 210 -11.75 -14.70 11.49
CA GLN A 210 -10.85 -15.61 10.81
C GLN A 210 -10.11 -14.86 9.71
N TYR A 211 -8.85 -15.21 9.55
CA TYR A 211 -7.97 -14.61 8.56
C TYR A 211 -6.98 -15.70 8.13
N TYR A 212 -7.07 -16.13 6.86
CA TYR A 212 -6.30 -17.27 6.34
C TYR A 212 -6.06 -17.12 4.84
N GLN A 213 -5.08 -17.80 4.32
CA GLN A 213 -4.69 -17.70 2.91
C GLN A 213 -5.51 -18.64 2.02
N GLY A 214 -6.00 -18.11 0.91
CA GLY A 214 -6.67 -18.82 -0.18
C GLY A 214 -8.14 -19.20 0.09
N GLY A 215 -9.01 -18.93 -0.88
CA GLY A 215 -10.43 -19.27 -0.81
C GLY A 215 -11.23 -18.74 -1.98
N GLU A 216 -12.54 -18.98 -1.96
CA GLU A 216 -13.51 -18.52 -2.95
C GLU A 216 -14.81 -18.11 -2.27
N ASN A 217 -15.66 -17.36 -2.98
CA ASN A 217 -16.96 -16.90 -2.47
C ASN A 217 -16.85 -16.18 -1.12
N ASN A 218 -15.83 -15.33 -0.96
CA ASN A 218 -15.58 -14.66 0.31
C ASN A 218 -14.87 -13.30 0.09
N TRP A 219 -14.79 -12.52 1.17
CA TRP A 219 -13.99 -11.30 1.23
C TRP A 219 -12.51 -11.65 1.32
N TYR A 220 -11.67 -10.98 0.53
CA TYR A 220 -10.23 -11.09 0.59
C TYR A 220 -9.59 -9.72 0.83
N GLN A 221 -8.47 -9.71 1.56
CA GLN A 221 -7.74 -8.49 1.84
C GLN A 221 -7.17 -7.91 0.54
N MET A 222 -7.44 -6.63 0.33
CA MET A 222 -6.89 -5.87 -0.78
C MET A 222 -6.97 -4.37 -0.46
N GLY A 223 -5.87 -3.68 -0.57
CA GLY A 223 -5.80 -2.25 -0.32
C GLY A 223 -5.10 -1.88 0.98
N GLU A 224 -5.54 -0.79 1.58
CA GLU A 224 -4.94 -0.25 2.79
C GLU A 224 -5.45 -0.92 4.08
N MET A 225 -4.67 -0.73 5.14
CA MET A 225 -5.10 -0.91 6.52
C MET A 225 -5.22 0.46 7.19
N TYR A 226 -6.13 0.59 8.14
CA TYR A 226 -6.17 1.72 9.05
C TYR A 226 -6.11 1.24 10.48
N PHE A 227 -5.21 1.80 11.27
CA PHE A 227 -5.14 1.57 12.71
C PHE A 227 -5.44 2.87 13.43
N ASP A 228 -6.38 2.84 14.38
CA ASP A 228 -6.57 3.90 15.35
C ASP A 228 -5.47 3.88 16.41
N THR A 229 -5.46 4.87 17.29
CA THR A 229 -4.43 5.01 18.33
C THR A 229 -4.39 3.78 19.24
N GLU A 230 -5.54 3.27 19.66
CA GLU A 230 -5.62 2.13 20.59
C GLU A 230 -5.05 0.85 19.96
N THR A 231 -5.46 0.55 18.73
CA THR A 231 -4.93 -0.59 17.97
C THR A 231 -3.44 -0.43 17.68
N SER A 232 -2.99 0.78 17.33
CA SER A 232 -1.57 1.07 17.08
C SER A 232 -0.71 0.84 18.32
N GLU A 233 -1.14 1.34 19.48
CA GLU A 233 -0.44 1.15 20.76
C GLU A 233 -0.36 -0.34 21.11
N LYS A 234 -1.46 -1.07 20.99
CA LYS A 234 -1.50 -2.51 21.26
C LYS A 234 -0.65 -3.32 20.28
N PHE A 235 -0.74 -3.01 19.00
CA PHE A 235 0.09 -3.64 17.97
C PHE A 235 1.58 -3.42 18.24
N LEU A 236 1.97 -2.20 18.61
CA LEU A 236 3.36 -1.87 18.96
C LEU A 236 3.83 -2.58 20.23
N GLU A 237 2.99 -2.66 21.28
CA GLU A 237 3.34 -3.43 22.48
C GLU A 237 3.72 -4.88 22.12
N LEU A 238 2.88 -5.54 21.32
CA LEU A 238 3.11 -6.91 20.87
C LEU A 238 4.35 -7.03 19.99
N LEU A 239 4.48 -6.12 19.02
CA LEU A 239 5.62 -6.09 18.10
C LEU A 239 6.94 -5.89 18.84
N LEU A 240 7.04 -4.92 19.74
CA LEU A 240 8.26 -4.64 20.51
C LEU A 240 8.67 -5.82 21.39
N LYS A 241 7.69 -6.53 21.96
CA LYS A 241 7.92 -7.72 22.78
C LYS A 241 8.51 -8.87 21.98
N GLU A 242 8.08 -9.06 20.73
CA GLU A 242 8.44 -10.23 19.92
C GLU A 242 9.49 -9.94 18.85
N TYR A 243 9.80 -8.70 18.54
CA TYR A 243 10.58 -8.30 17.35
C TYR A 243 11.94 -9.02 17.20
N ASN A 244 12.59 -9.32 18.32
CA ASN A 244 13.89 -9.98 18.31
C ASN A 244 13.82 -11.52 18.29
N TYR A 245 12.62 -12.12 18.26
CA TYR A 245 12.51 -13.57 18.15
C TYR A 245 12.76 -14.02 16.71
N PRO A 246 13.54 -15.10 16.49
CA PRO A 246 13.80 -15.60 15.14
C PRO A 246 12.54 -15.90 14.32
N SER A 247 11.44 -16.29 14.99
CA SER A 247 10.15 -16.58 14.35
C SER A 247 9.47 -15.38 13.70
N ILE A 248 9.95 -14.15 13.97
CA ILE A 248 9.41 -12.90 13.43
C ILE A 248 10.14 -12.45 12.16
N TYR A 249 11.34 -12.98 11.86
CA TYR A 249 12.20 -12.43 10.81
C TYR A 249 11.56 -12.45 9.42
N ASP A 250 10.92 -13.56 9.05
CA ASP A 250 10.25 -13.71 7.74
C ASP A 250 8.74 -13.37 7.79
N MET A 251 8.27 -12.82 8.93
CA MET A 251 6.84 -12.58 9.14
C MET A 251 6.37 -11.33 8.42
N LYS A 252 5.25 -11.45 7.70
CA LYS A 252 4.50 -10.32 7.17
C LYS A 252 3.67 -9.66 8.28
N ILE A 253 3.21 -8.44 8.04
CA ILE A 253 2.27 -7.76 8.95
C ILE A 253 0.98 -8.58 9.12
N ASP A 254 0.50 -9.20 8.04
CA ASP A 254 -0.69 -10.04 8.02
C ASP A 254 -0.52 -11.28 8.90
N ASP A 255 0.61 -11.98 8.79
CA ASP A 255 0.92 -13.15 9.62
C ASP A 255 1.05 -12.77 11.11
N PHE A 256 1.59 -11.59 11.39
CA PHE A 256 1.67 -11.07 12.76
C PHE A 256 0.29 -10.76 13.31
N TYR A 257 -0.59 -10.17 12.51
CA TYR A 257 -1.99 -9.94 12.87
C TYR A 257 -2.74 -11.26 13.12
N ILE A 258 -2.59 -12.27 12.24
CA ILE A 258 -3.19 -13.59 12.43
C ILE A 258 -2.78 -14.20 13.78
N ARG A 259 -1.50 -14.08 14.13
CA ARG A 259 -0.98 -14.57 15.41
C ARG A 259 -1.66 -13.91 16.62
N HIS A 260 -2.00 -12.63 16.50
CA HIS A 260 -2.57 -11.80 17.57
C HIS A 260 -4.05 -11.43 17.35
N LEU A 261 -4.75 -12.19 16.50
CA LEU A 261 -6.14 -11.93 16.11
C LEU A 261 -7.10 -11.78 17.33
N SER A 262 -6.85 -12.49 18.41
CA SER A 262 -7.67 -12.38 19.64
C SER A 262 -7.33 -11.17 20.52
N GLU A 263 -6.27 -10.46 20.21
CA GLU A 263 -5.77 -9.33 21.01
C GLU A 263 -6.00 -7.99 20.30
N LEU A 264 -6.27 -8.00 19.00
CA LEU A 264 -6.41 -6.81 18.15
C LEU A 264 -7.82 -6.76 17.54
N ASP A 265 -8.60 -5.76 17.93
CA ASP A 265 -9.94 -5.53 17.39
C ASP A 265 -9.85 -4.79 16.05
N ILE A 266 -9.70 -5.54 14.96
CA ILE A 266 -9.67 -4.99 13.59
C ILE A 266 -10.93 -5.44 12.84
N TYR A 267 -11.49 -4.53 12.05
CA TYR A 267 -12.75 -4.72 11.36
C TYR A 267 -12.54 -4.82 9.86
N ILE A 268 -13.49 -5.39 9.15
CA ILE A 268 -13.52 -5.37 7.69
C ILE A 268 -14.09 -4.03 7.20
N LYS A 269 -13.46 -3.44 6.18
CA LYS A 269 -14.02 -2.36 5.37
C LYS A 269 -14.20 -2.86 3.94
N GLU A 270 -15.46 -3.07 3.58
CA GLU A 270 -15.84 -3.62 2.30
C GLU A 270 -15.75 -2.55 1.21
N TYR A 271 -15.09 -2.89 0.10
CA TYR A 271 -14.99 -2.06 -1.08
C TYR A 271 -15.66 -2.73 -2.28
N PRO A 272 -16.24 -1.95 -3.21
CA PRO A 272 -16.75 -2.48 -4.46
C PRO A 272 -15.67 -3.22 -5.25
N GLU A 273 -16.08 -4.19 -6.06
CA GLU A 273 -15.20 -4.86 -7.02
C GLU A 273 -14.43 -3.84 -7.88
N ASN A 274 -13.18 -4.16 -8.18
CA ASN A 274 -12.27 -3.30 -8.93
C ASN A 274 -11.93 -1.93 -8.26
N SER A 275 -12.09 -1.78 -6.95
CA SER A 275 -11.62 -0.58 -6.25
C SER A 275 -10.11 -0.49 -6.18
N PHE A 276 -9.44 -1.63 -6.08
CA PHE A 276 -7.99 -1.76 -6.00
C PHE A 276 -7.47 -2.72 -7.06
N GLN A 277 -6.23 -2.49 -7.47
CA GLN A 277 -5.45 -3.41 -8.25
C GLN A 277 -4.06 -3.53 -7.63
N GLU A 278 -3.69 -4.71 -7.20
CA GLU A 278 -2.33 -5.04 -6.80
C GLU A 278 -1.60 -5.69 -7.97
N PHE A 279 -0.31 -5.42 -8.06
CA PHE A 279 0.52 -5.96 -9.13
C PHE A 279 1.65 -6.80 -8.55
N ASP A 280 1.51 -8.09 -8.59
CA ASP A 280 2.56 -9.00 -8.14
C ASP A 280 3.57 -9.35 -9.22
N THR A 281 3.13 -9.32 -10.46
CA THR A 281 3.93 -9.69 -11.64
C THR A 281 3.84 -8.64 -12.75
N ILE A 282 4.81 -8.68 -13.66
CA ILE A 282 4.78 -7.84 -14.88
C ILE A 282 3.54 -8.16 -15.72
N ALA A 283 3.17 -9.43 -15.84
CA ALA A 283 2.02 -9.86 -16.63
C ALA A 283 0.69 -9.27 -16.12
N GLU A 284 0.53 -9.08 -14.82
CA GLU A 284 -0.64 -8.41 -14.25
C GLU A 284 -0.67 -6.93 -14.61
N ILE A 285 0.49 -6.26 -14.58
CA ILE A 285 0.59 -4.86 -14.99
C ILE A 285 0.26 -4.72 -16.48
N GLU A 286 0.79 -5.59 -17.35
CA GLU A 286 0.51 -5.58 -18.79
C GLU A 286 -0.97 -5.85 -19.11
N LYS A 287 -1.60 -6.74 -18.37
CA LYS A 287 -3.04 -7.00 -18.49
C LYS A 287 -3.88 -5.77 -18.13
N PHE A 288 -3.43 -4.98 -17.15
CA PHE A 288 -4.09 -3.77 -16.69
C PHE A 288 -3.75 -2.54 -17.55
N ASP A 289 -2.52 -2.44 -18.02
CA ASP A 289 -2.00 -1.37 -18.89
C ASP A 289 -1.21 -1.98 -20.05
N ASN A 290 -1.87 -2.15 -21.18
CA ASN A 290 -1.28 -2.76 -22.38
C ASN A 290 -0.13 -1.94 -23.01
N ARG A 291 0.09 -0.72 -22.54
CA ARG A 291 1.21 0.14 -22.98
C ARG A 291 2.36 0.15 -21.97
N PHE A 292 2.25 -0.61 -20.88
CA PHE A 292 3.18 -0.56 -19.77
C PHE A 292 4.64 -0.76 -20.22
N ILE A 293 4.93 -1.85 -20.96
CA ILE A 293 6.28 -2.14 -21.45
C ILE A 293 6.78 -1.04 -22.41
N GLN A 294 5.91 -0.54 -23.31
CA GLN A 294 6.27 0.51 -24.26
C GLN A 294 6.59 1.84 -23.55
N ASN A 295 5.93 2.12 -22.43
CA ASN A 295 6.10 3.35 -21.65
C ASN A 295 7.29 3.29 -20.67
N MET A 296 7.90 2.13 -20.48
CA MET A 296 9.00 1.97 -19.52
C MET A 296 10.35 2.52 -19.99
N GLY A 297 10.51 2.88 -21.29
CA GLY A 297 11.76 3.39 -21.84
C GLY A 297 12.79 2.31 -22.16
N GLU A 298 14.06 2.67 -22.25
CA GLU A 298 15.15 1.72 -22.52
C GLU A 298 15.19 0.63 -21.44
N ASN A 299 14.82 -0.57 -21.83
CA ASN A 299 14.45 -1.63 -20.92
C ASN A 299 15.47 -2.77 -20.96
N ILE A 300 15.81 -3.33 -19.82
CA ILE A 300 16.58 -4.59 -19.73
C ILE A 300 15.95 -5.67 -20.62
N LEU A 301 14.63 -5.80 -20.61
CA LEU A 301 13.91 -6.77 -21.45
C LEU A 301 14.11 -6.49 -22.92
N SER A 302 13.91 -5.25 -23.38
CA SER A 302 14.13 -4.85 -24.78
C SER A 302 15.57 -5.16 -25.22
N ASN A 303 16.55 -4.74 -24.43
CA ASN A 303 17.96 -5.02 -24.72
C ASN A 303 18.28 -6.51 -24.81
N ILE A 304 17.65 -7.36 -23.96
CA ILE A 304 17.83 -8.81 -24.03
C ILE A 304 17.16 -9.37 -25.27
N CYS A 305 15.92 -8.96 -25.57
CA CYS A 305 15.19 -9.39 -26.74
C CYS A 305 15.93 -9.04 -28.04
N ASP A 306 16.42 -7.82 -28.14
CA ASP A 306 17.19 -7.36 -29.30
C ASP A 306 18.52 -8.11 -29.45
N ALA A 307 19.23 -8.32 -28.33
CA ALA A 307 20.52 -9.03 -28.36
C ALA A 307 20.41 -10.53 -28.66
N LEU A 308 19.30 -11.16 -28.32
CA LEU A 308 19.06 -12.60 -28.53
C LEU A 308 18.07 -12.91 -29.65
N GLU A 309 17.54 -11.87 -30.32
CA GLU A 309 16.52 -11.99 -31.36
C GLU A 309 15.34 -12.89 -30.89
N CYS A 310 14.82 -12.60 -29.69
CA CYS A 310 13.77 -13.37 -29.04
C CYS A 310 12.61 -12.48 -28.58
N SER A 311 11.47 -13.09 -28.27
CA SER A 311 10.37 -12.41 -27.61
C SER A 311 10.54 -12.44 -26.08
N ASP A 312 9.89 -11.52 -25.39
CA ASP A 312 9.85 -11.46 -23.93
C ASP A 312 9.28 -12.73 -23.30
N SER A 313 8.28 -13.36 -23.93
CA SER A 313 7.68 -14.63 -23.53
C SER A 313 8.65 -15.83 -23.55
N GLU A 314 9.79 -15.70 -24.25
CA GLU A 314 10.83 -16.75 -24.32
C GLU A 314 11.88 -16.59 -23.22
N ILE A 315 11.77 -15.53 -22.39
CA ILE A 315 12.73 -15.21 -21.34
C ILE A 315 12.11 -15.50 -19.97
N GLY A 316 12.85 -16.15 -19.09
CA GLY A 316 12.36 -16.49 -17.75
C GLY A 316 13.48 -16.83 -16.79
N ASP A 317 13.12 -17.39 -15.61
CA ASP A 317 14.05 -17.84 -14.56
C ASP A 317 15.07 -16.79 -14.12
N PHE A 318 14.62 -15.57 -13.93
CA PHE A 318 15.46 -14.47 -13.46
C PHE A 318 15.98 -14.72 -12.06
N LYS A 319 17.32 -14.72 -11.90
CA LYS A 319 17.99 -14.92 -10.61
C LYS A 319 19.10 -13.90 -10.43
N ARG A 320 18.95 -13.07 -9.40
CA ARG A 320 20.01 -12.13 -9.03
C ARG A 320 21.26 -12.87 -8.59
N ILE A 321 22.43 -12.49 -9.15
CA ILE A 321 23.71 -13.10 -8.81
C ILE A 321 24.45 -12.24 -7.78
N LYS A 322 24.53 -10.93 -8.01
CA LYS A 322 25.26 -10.00 -7.14
C LYS A 322 24.76 -8.58 -7.33
N GLN A 323 24.65 -7.85 -6.24
CA GLN A 323 24.55 -6.39 -6.25
C GLN A 323 25.94 -5.82 -5.96
N GLY A 324 26.55 -5.18 -6.96
CA GLY A 324 27.76 -4.39 -6.77
C GLY A 324 27.40 -2.91 -6.68
N MET A 325 28.33 -2.07 -6.19
CA MET A 325 28.16 -0.62 -6.18
C MET A 325 27.98 -0.03 -7.60
N THR A 326 28.51 -0.70 -8.62
CA THR A 326 28.58 -0.18 -9.99
C THR A 326 27.73 -0.94 -11.01
N ASN A 327 27.26 -2.14 -10.69
CA ASN A 327 26.48 -2.97 -11.62
C ASN A 327 25.50 -3.88 -10.89
N THR A 328 24.33 -4.09 -11.49
CA THR A 328 23.41 -5.18 -11.15
C THR A 328 23.72 -6.37 -12.08
N VAL A 329 23.94 -7.56 -11.52
CA VAL A 329 24.22 -8.78 -12.29
C VAL A 329 23.17 -9.84 -11.96
N PHE A 330 22.53 -10.36 -13.00
CA PHE A 330 21.54 -11.43 -12.84
C PHE A 330 21.69 -12.47 -13.96
N SER A 331 21.21 -13.68 -13.72
CA SER A 331 21.04 -14.70 -14.75
C SER A 331 19.58 -14.84 -15.14
N PHE A 332 19.37 -15.28 -16.36
CA PHE A 332 18.05 -15.61 -16.91
C PHE A 332 18.17 -16.78 -17.88
N VAL A 333 17.06 -17.37 -18.26
CA VAL A 333 16.99 -18.44 -19.25
C VAL A 333 16.22 -17.95 -20.47
N CYS A 334 16.77 -18.14 -21.66
CA CYS A 334 16.09 -17.93 -22.94
C CYS A 334 16.24 -19.18 -23.80
N ARG A 335 15.13 -19.74 -24.29
CA ARG A 335 15.09 -20.96 -25.11
C ARG A 335 15.87 -22.11 -24.49
N GLY A 336 15.75 -22.29 -23.16
CA GLY A 336 16.43 -23.35 -22.41
C GLY A 336 17.93 -23.11 -22.15
N LYS A 337 18.51 -22.02 -22.62
CA LYS A 337 19.92 -21.67 -22.39
C LYS A 337 20.03 -20.57 -21.34
N LYS A 338 20.96 -20.74 -20.41
CA LYS A 338 21.21 -19.78 -19.34
C LYS A 338 22.16 -18.68 -19.80
N TYR A 339 21.80 -17.42 -19.52
CA TYR A 339 22.59 -16.21 -19.81
C TYR A 339 22.84 -15.42 -18.54
N ILE A 340 23.84 -14.54 -18.59
CA ILE A 340 24.13 -13.56 -17.55
C ILE A 340 24.00 -12.18 -18.18
N TYR A 341 23.21 -11.33 -17.55
CA TYR A 341 23.07 -9.93 -17.91
C TYR A 341 23.74 -9.05 -16.85
N ARG A 342 24.46 -8.04 -17.30
CA ARG A 342 25.09 -7.06 -16.46
C ARG A 342 24.53 -5.69 -16.78
N HIS A 343 23.75 -5.14 -15.88
CA HIS A 343 23.16 -3.82 -16.01
C HIS A 343 24.04 -2.78 -15.30
N PRO A 344 24.45 -1.69 -15.99
CA PRO A 344 25.18 -0.60 -15.36
C PRO A 344 24.37 0.06 -14.26
N GLY A 345 24.96 0.32 -13.10
CA GLY A 345 24.31 1.09 -12.03
C GLY A 345 24.14 2.55 -12.44
N LEU A 346 23.06 3.16 -11.98
CA LEU A 346 22.76 4.57 -12.26
C LEU A 346 23.91 5.51 -11.82
N GLY A 347 24.30 6.44 -12.69
CA GLY A 347 25.35 7.42 -12.43
C GLY A 347 26.78 6.87 -12.48
N THR A 348 26.96 5.57 -12.76
CA THR A 348 28.29 4.96 -12.82
C THR A 348 29.07 5.31 -14.08
N GLU A 349 28.44 5.84 -15.10
CA GLU A 349 29.03 6.42 -16.31
C GLU A 349 30.00 7.58 -16.00
N LYS A 350 29.83 8.25 -14.86
CA LYS A 350 30.73 9.31 -14.38
C LYS A 350 32.00 8.77 -13.72
N ILE A 351 32.02 7.48 -13.36
CA ILE A 351 33.11 6.84 -12.62
C ILE A 351 33.81 5.79 -13.47
N ILE A 352 33.09 5.14 -14.39
CA ILE A 352 33.58 4.01 -15.18
C ILE A 352 33.46 4.37 -16.68
N ASP A 353 34.58 4.33 -17.39
CA ASP A 353 34.62 4.37 -18.85
C ASP A 353 34.13 3.02 -19.42
N ARG A 354 32.86 2.97 -19.81
CA ARG A 354 32.21 1.74 -20.30
C ARG A 354 32.78 1.24 -21.62
N THR A 355 33.32 2.15 -22.45
CA THR A 355 33.99 1.77 -23.71
C THR A 355 35.26 0.97 -23.42
N ARG A 356 36.07 1.41 -22.47
CA ARG A 356 37.27 0.70 -22.03
C ARG A 356 36.95 -0.62 -21.35
N GLU A 357 35.87 -0.66 -20.57
CA GLU A 357 35.40 -1.90 -19.92
C GLU A 357 35.00 -2.95 -20.96
N SER A 358 34.26 -2.56 -22.01
CA SER A 358 33.86 -3.45 -23.11
C SER A 358 35.07 -3.99 -23.87
N LEU A 359 36.01 -3.12 -24.21
CA LEU A 359 37.26 -3.52 -24.87
C LEU A 359 38.09 -4.50 -24.05
N ALA A 360 38.16 -4.30 -22.72
CA ALA A 360 38.86 -5.22 -21.82
C ALA A 360 38.17 -6.60 -21.74
N GLN A 361 36.85 -6.64 -21.79
CA GLN A 361 36.07 -7.88 -21.82
C GLN A 361 36.26 -8.65 -23.14
N ASP A 362 36.32 -7.95 -24.26
CA ASP A 362 36.56 -8.59 -25.55
C ASP A 362 38.00 -9.11 -25.68
N ALA A 363 38.97 -8.42 -25.09
CA ALA A 363 40.35 -8.89 -25.03
C ALA A 363 40.57 -10.11 -24.06
N ALA A 364 39.58 -10.37 -23.18
CA ALA A 364 39.64 -11.49 -22.22
C ALA A 364 38.91 -12.75 -22.71
N LYS A 365 38.25 -12.71 -23.86
CA LYS A 365 37.64 -13.86 -24.55
C LYS A 365 38.68 -14.62 -25.37
#